data_c2ac3a818d74088f442720b16b1ade98
#
_entry.id   c2ac3a818d74088f442720b16b1ade98
#
_cell.length_a   1.000
_cell.length_b   1.000
_cell.length_c   1.000
_cell.angle_alpha   90.00
_cell.angle_beta   90.00
_cell.angle_gamma   90.00
#
_symmetry.space_group_name_H-M   'P 1'
#
loop_
_entity.id
_entity.type
_entity.pdbx_description
1 polymer ?
#
loop_
_entity_poly.entity_id
_entity_poly.type
_entity_poly.pdbx_seq_one_letter_code
_entity_poly.pdbx_strand_id
1 'polypeptide(L)'
;MTTLRVIVDEMLSPTPSGTSRYAEELTRSLIETAPHDCHVEAIVASSTEAEYADLRRRLPGLGDMFKSTLARRELAAAWQHGFTRLPAGMIHAPSLLAPLSRHDRLNNAGHQIAVTLHDVVAWTHPESLGARRVAWHKAMARRAEKYADAIVVPTHAVAAQLGEFLDFGDRVRVIGGAVSPHLRLPDYAAARAEALGLPEKYLLTMGGLESRRGVNFVVDALARDDSPDLPLLVVGPDESDAESLSALVAAAGLPADRVRAIGNLSDADLSVVLSRAELLVFPSLDEGFGLPVLEAFHFGTPVVHSDAPGLVEVTGGAGLVVEIGDLDGYAERLAAAISRVVSDAELASRLGTQGEDRAGLFSWRTSAEKVWQLHADL
;
A
#
# COMPACT_ATOMS: atom_id res chain seq x y z
N MET A 1 25.39 21.76 -3.72
CA MET A 1 24.86 20.40 -3.51
C MET A 1 23.46 20.51 -2.95
N THR A 2 22.47 19.98 -3.64
CA THR A 2 21.05 20.11 -3.28
C THR A 2 20.60 18.90 -2.48
N THR A 3 19.87 19.11 -1.39
CA THR A 3 19.43 18.04 -0.50
C THR A 3 17.93 17.86 -0.54
N LEU A 4 17.47 16.65 -0.88
CA LEU A 4 16.09 16.21 -0.68
C LEU A 4 16.00 15.44 0.63
N ARG A 5 15.18 15.88 1.57
CA ARG A 5 14.95 15.21 2.85
C ARG A 5 13.66 14.42 2.80
N VAL A 6 13.77 13.11 3.01
CA VAL A 6 12.61 12.21 3.00
C VAL A 6 12.26 11.81 4.43
N ILE A 7 10.97 11.82 4.77
CA ILE A 7 10.48 11.35 6.06
C ILE A 7 10.34 9.84 6.01
N VAL A 8 11.13 9.13 6.84
CA VAL A 8 11.24 7.67 6.76
C VAL A 8 10.58 6.92 7.92
N ASP A 9 9.84 7.61 8.78
CA ASP A 9 9.21 7.04 9.97
C ASP A 9 8.26 5.87 9.68
N GLU A 10 7.63 5.84 8.50
CA GLU A 10 6.75 4.74 8.09
C GLU A 10 7.50 3.41 7.97
N MET A 11 8.80 3.45 7.67
CA MET A 11 9.65 2.27 7.59
C MET A 11 9.93 1.61 8.95
N LEU A 12 9.75 2.36 10.04
CA LEU A 12 9.90 1.89 11.43
C LEU A 12 8.56 1.45 12.05
N SER A 13 7.51 1.33 11.25
CA SER A 13 6.24 0.80 11.74
C SER A 13 6.41 -0.64 12.21
N PRO A 14 5.93 -1.00 13.41
CA PRO A 14 6.02 -2.38 13.91
C PRO A 14 5.19 -3.35 13.05
N THR A 15 4.17 -2.86 12.37
CA THR A 15 3.35 -3.64 11.44
C THR A 15 3.64 -3.19 10.02
N PRO A 16 4.23 -4.06 9.17
CA PRO A 16 4.43 -3.75 7.76
C PRO A 16 3.11 -3.38 7.08
N SER A 17 3.15 -2.40 6.20
CA SER A 17 1.97 -1.91 5.47
C SER A 17 2.35 -1.48 4.06
N GLY A 18 1.35 -1.31 3.18
CA GLY A 18 1.57 -0.73 1.86
C GLY A 18 2.25 0.64 1.92
N THR A 19 1.91 1.47 2.93
CA THR A 19 2.54 2.78 3.13
C THR A 19 4.00 2.65 3.55
N SER A 20 4.35 1.70 4.41
CA SER A 20 5.76 1.47 4.79
C SER A 20 6.59 0.94 3.63
N ARG A 21 6.03 0.04 2.82
CA ARG A 21 6.66 -0.45 1.58
C ARG A 21 6.84 0.69 0.57
N TYR A 22 5.81 1.50 0.36
CA TYR A 22 5.89 2.68 -0.50
C TYR A 22 7.00 3.65 -0.06
N ALA A 23 7.07 3.97 1.24
CA ALA A 23 8.08 4.87 1.78
C ALA A 23 9.51 4.33 1.57
N GLU A 24 9.72 3.04 1.78
CA GLU A 24 11.02 2.39 1.59
C GLU A 24 11.45 2.39 0.12
N GLU A 25 10.61 1.86 -0.76
CA GLU A 25 10.95 1.68 -2.16
C GLU A 25 11.11 3.03 -2.89
N LEU A 26 10.23 3.99 -2.59
CA LEU A 26 10.37 5.33 -3.14
C LEU A 26 11.68 5.99 -2.66
N THR A 27 12.00 5.90 -1.36
CA THR A 27 13.23 6.51 -0.81
C THR A 27 14.47 5.86 -1.42
N ARG A 28 14.51 4.54 -1.55
CA ARG A 28 15.60 3.80 -2.20
C ARG A 28 15.78 4.27 -3.65
N SER A 29 14.70 4.35 -4.39
CA SER A 29 14.76 4.80 -5.79
C SER A 29 15.11 6.28 -5.93
N LEU A 30 14.73 7.14 -4.98
CA LEU A 30 15.17 8.54 -4.93
C LEU A 30 16.70 8.63 -4.73
N ILE A 31 17.28 7.77 -3.89
CA ILE A 31 18.72 7.69 -3.69
C ILE A 31 19.42 7.25 -5.00
N GLU A 32 18.90 6.20 -5.65
CA GLU A 32 19.48 5.62 -6.87
C GLU A 32 19.37 6.55 -8.09
N THR A 33 18.34 7.39 -8.15
CA THR A 33 18.05 8.29 -9.26
C THR A 33 18.41 9.74 -8.99
N ALA A 34 19.11 10.00 -7.90
CA ALA A 34 19.49 11.37 -7.52
C ALA A 34 20.24 12.06 -8.69
N PRO A 35 19.78 13.23 -9.14
CA PRO A 35 20.48 14.01 -10.16
C PRO A 35 21.89 14.38 -9.71
N HIS A 36 22.76 14.73 -10.68
CA HIS A 36 24.10 15.21 -10.37
C HIS A 36 24.05 16.38 -9.35
N ASP A 37 24.91 16.37 -8.36
CA ASP A 37 24.95 17.32 -7.24
C ASP A 37 23.72 17.32 -6.31
N CYS A 38 22.86 16.32 -6.41
CA CYS A 38 21.76 16.07 -5.47
C CYS A 38 22.06 14.84 -4.60
N HIS A 39 21.53 14.86 -3.37
CA HIS A 39 21.56 13.70 -2.48
C HIS A 39 20.31 13.65 -1.62
N VAL A 40 20.04 12.46 -1.08
CA VAL A 40 18.89 12.20 -0.21
C VAL A 40 19.35 12.06 1.23
N GLU A 41 18.72 12.80 2.12
CA GLU A 41 18.84 12.66 3.58
C GLU A 41 17.51 12.19 4.17
N ALA A 42 17.54 11.63 5.36
CA ALA A 42 16.33 11.24 6.07
C ALA A 42 15.96 12.23 7.18
N ILE A 43 14.66 12.36 7.44
CA ILE A 43 14.11 12.89 8.69
C ILE A 43 13.42 11.73 9.38
N VAL A 44 13.72 11.53 10.68
CA VAL A 44 13.18 10.42 11.47
C VAL A 44 12.94 10.83 12.91
N ALA A 45 11.90 10.28 13.54
CA ALA A 45 11.62 10.44 14.97
C ALA A 45 12.76 9.87 15.84
N SER A 46 12.76 10.24 17.11
CA SER A 46 13.63 9.62 18.10
C SER A 46 13.37 8.11 18.15
N SER A 47 14.40 7.34 17.88
CA SER A 47 14.38 5.89 17.75
C SER A 47 15.64 5.29 18.38
N THR A 48 15.72 3.97 18.43
CA THR A 48 16.90 3.28 18.94
C THR A 48 18.05 3.29 17.93
N GLU A 49 19.29 3.13 18.37
CA GLU A 49 20.44 3.01 17.46
C GLU A 49 20.33 1.78 16.54
N ALA A 50 19.66 0.71 17.00
CA ALA A 50 19.39 -0.47 16.18
C ALA A 50 18.42 -0.15 15.03
N GLU A 51 17.37 0.62 15.27
CA GLU A 51 16.43 1.08 14.25
C GLU A 51 17.11 2.02 13.24
N TYR A 52 17.97 2.93 13.70
CA TYR A 52 18.76 3.78 12.79
C TYR A 52 19.74 2.97 11.95
N ALA A 53 20.37 1.94 12.52
CA ALA A 53 21.24 1.04 11.76
C ALA A 53 20.45 0.23 10.73
N ASP A 54 19.22 -0.20 11.07
CA ASP A 54 18.32 -0.89 10.16
C ASP A 54 17.93 0.00 8.96
N LEU A 55 17.55 1.24 9.20
CA LEU A 55 17.27 2.21 8.14
C LEU A 55 18.45 2.38 7.18
N ARG A 56 19.68 2.53 7.71
CA ARG A 56 20.88 2.64 6.87
C ARG A 56 21.15 1.38 6.02
N ARG A 57 20.86 0.20 6.59
CA ARG A 57 21.02 -1.08 5.88
C ARG A 57 20.00 -1.19 4.75
N ARG A 58 18.75 -0.77 4.98
CA ARG A 58 17.66 -0.83 4.01
C ARG A 58 17.75 0.25 2.94
N LEU A 59 18.45 1.36 3.22
CA LEU A 59 18.62 2.51 2.33
C LEU A 59 20.10 2.76 2.04
N PRO A 60 20.77 1.89 1.26
CA PRO A 60 22.17 2.09 0.89
C PRO A 60 22.32 3.39 0.07
N GLY A 61 23.34 4.18 0.40
CA GLY A 61 23.58 5.49 -0.24
C GLY A 61 22.82 6.65 0.40
N LEU A 62 22.00 6.40 1.42
CA LEU A 62 21.39 7.47 2.21
C LEU A 62 22.48 8.35 2.84
N GLY A 63 22.33 9.68 2.70
CA GLY A 63 23.15 10.67 3.37
C GLY A 63 22.91 10.73 4.89
N ASP A 64 22.93 11.91 5.44
CA ASP A 64 22.71 12.10 6.87
C ASP A 64 21.24 11.84 7.27
N MET A 65 21.04 11.56 8.55
CA MET A 65 19.73 11.45 9.16
C MET A 65 19.53 12.56 10.19
N PHE A 66 18.54 13.41 9.96
CA PHE A 66 18.06 14.33 10.99
C PHE A 66 17.19 13.54 11.98
N LYS A 67 17.73 13.29 13.16
CA LYS A 67 17.06 12.59 14.25
C LYS A 67 16.31 13.61 15.11
N SER A 68 14.98 13.55 15.10
CA SER A 68 14.15 14.34 16.00
C SER A 68 14.41 13.95 17.48
N THR A 69 14.23 14.88 18.39
CA THR A 69 14.24 14.57 19.82
C THR A 69 12.92 13.98 20.33
N LEU A 70 11.87 14.03 19.52
CA LEU A 70 10.54 13.52 19.82
C LEU A 70 10.34 12.11 19.30
N ALA A 71 9.74 11.23 20.09
CA ALA A 71 9.30 9.94 19.64
C ALA A 71 8.17 10.07 18.60
N ARG A 72 7.94 9.05 17.78
CA ARG A 72 7.01 9.11 16.62
C ARG A 72 5.63 9.68 16.97
N ARG A 73 5.03 9.24 18.07
CA ARG A 73 3.69 9.74 18.49
C ARG A 73 3.72 11.21 18.90
N GLU A 74 4.76 11.64 19.59
CA GLU A 74 4.97 13.03 20.00
C GLU A 74 5.27 13.91 18.79
N LEU A 75 6.09 13.42 17.85
CA LEU A 75 6.39 14.08 16.59
C LEU A 75 5.12 14.30 15.75
N ALA A 76 4.29 13.26 15.61
CA ALA A 76 3.02 13.36 14.89
C ALA A 76 2.08 14.40 15.54
N ALA A 77 2.01 14.43 16.88
CA ALA A 77 1.22 15.43 17.59
C ALA A 77 1.82 16.84 17.44
N ALA A 78 3.14 16.99 17.54
CA ALA A 78 3.81 18.28 17.36
C ALA A 78 3.60 18.83 15.94
N TRP A 79 3.72 18.00 14.91
CA TRP A 79 3.50 18.41 13.52
C TRP A 79 2.02 18.71 13.24
N GLN A 80 1.10 17.98 13.84
CA GLN A 80 -0.32 18.32 13.78
C GLN A 80 -0.63 19.74 14.27
N HIS A 81 0.18 20.25 15.21
CA HIS A 81 0.04 21.60 15.76
C HIS A 81 1.07 22.61 15.21
N GLY A 82 2.00 22.19 14.38
CA GLY A 82 3.00 23.06 13.74
C GLY A 82 4.16 23.50 14.65
N PHE A 83 4.47 22.75 15.69
CA PHE A 83 5.43 23.13 16.75
C PHE A 83 6.87 22.61 16.58
N THR A 84 7.25 22.04 15.43
CA THR A 84 8.60 21.50 15.27
C THR A 84 9.51 22.39 14.42
N ARG A 85 10.78 22.50 14.83
CA ARG A 85 11.84 23.05 14.00
C ARG A 85 12.49 21.92 13.22
N LEU A 86 12.56 22.08 11.91
CA LEU A 86 13.23 21.18 10.99
C LEU A 86 14.29 21.91 10.19
N PRO A 87 15.26 21.20 9.62
CA PRO A 87 16.13 21.75 8.62
C PRO A 87 15.32 22.36 7.47
N ALA A 88 15.69 23.56 7.03
CA ALA A 88 15.13 24.16 5.82
C ALA A 88 15.59 23.37 4.58
N GLY A 89 14.80 23.40 3.51
CA GLY A 89 15.13 22.75 2.25
C GLY A 89 13.94 21.99 1.67
N MET A 90 14.21 21.14 0.69
CA MET A 90 13.20 20.29 0.06
C MET A 90 12.87 19.13 0.99
N ILE A 91 11.59 18.99 1.33
CA ILE A 91 11.08 17.89 2.16
C ILE A 91 10.04 17.10 1.36
N HIS A 92 10.23 15.79 1.27
CA HIS A 92 9.26 14.85 0.71
C HIS A 92 8.76 13.91 1.79
N ALA A 93 7.46 13.90 2.03
CA ALA A 93 6.82 13.00 2.99
C ALA A 93 6.05 11.93 2.22
N PRO A 94 6.47 10.65 2.27
CA PRO A 94 5.75 9.53 1.65
C PRO A 94 4.41 9.20 2.33
N SER A 95 3.98 10.01 3.29
CA SER A 95 2.68 9.92 3.97
C SER A 95 2.25 11.29 4.47
N LEU A 96 1.10 11.37 5.18
CA LEU A 96 0.65 12.58 5.84
C LEU A 96 1.49 12.96 7.08
N LEU A 97 2.39 12.12 7.54
CA LEU A 97 3.32 12.49 8.60
C LEU A 97 4.35 13.48 8.05
N ALA A 98 4.05 14.77 8.14
CA ALA A 98 4.83 15.84 7.53
C ALA A 98 4.83 17.10 8.39
N PRO A 99 5.92 17.90 8.36
CA PRO A 99 6.08 19.13 9.15
C PRO A 99 5.34 20.32 8.52
N LEU A 100 4.06 20.19 8.29
CA LEU A 100 3.21 21.15 7.61
C LEU A 100 3.03 22.43 8.42
N SER A 101 3.79 23.45 8.09
CA SER A 101 3.75 24.77 8.74
C SER A 101 3.95 25.87 7.71
N ARG A 102 3.63 27.11 8.11
CA ARG A 102 3.88 28.26 7.26
C ARG A 102 5.38 28.39 6.98
N HIS A 103 5.75 28.46 5.71
CA HIS A 103 7.11 28.68 5.22
C HIS A 103 7.07 29.65 4.04
N ASP A 104 8.21 30.28 3.75
CA ASP A 104 8.32 31.28 2.69
C ASP A 104 9.16 30.71 1.55
N ARG A 105 8.47 30.10 0.59
CA ARG A 105 9.08 29.58 -0.64
C ARG A 105 9.57 30.68 -1.58
N LEU A 106 8.92 31.83 -1.56
CA LEU A 106 9.23 32.92 -2.49
C LEU A 106 10.60 33.56 -2.21
N ASN A 107 10.93 33.72 -0.92
CA ASN A 107 12.21 34.33 -0.51
C ASN A 107 13.28 33.29 -0.13
N ASN A 108 12.89 32.02 0.10
CA ASN A 108 13.76 30.90 0.40
C ASN A 108 13.59 29.82 -0.66
N ALA A 109 14.16 30.02 -1.83
CA ALA A 109 14.15 29.05 -2.91
C ALA A 109 14.65 27.68 -2.38
N GLY A 110 13.88 26.61 -2.67
CA GLY A 110 14.17 25.27 -2.20
C GLY A 110 13.61 24.93 -0.80
N HIS A 111 12.88 25.85 -0.13
CA HIS A 111 12.11 25.47 1.06
C HIS A 111 10.73 24.99 0.65
N GLN A 112 10.61 23.69 0.43
CA GLN A 112 9.45 23.05 -0.18
C GLN A 112 8.99 21.85 0.65
N ILE A 113 7.68 21.62 0.71
CA ILE A 113 7.08 20.47 1.39
C ILE A 113 6.09 19.78 0.45
N ALA A 114 6.44 18.60 -0.02
CA ALA A 114 5.54 17.70 -0.74
C ALA A 114 5.10 16.56 0.16
N VAL A 115 3.82 16.18 0.12
CA VAL A 115 3.26 15.10 0.93
C VAL A 115 2.46 14.12 0.09
N THR A 116 2.44 12.84 0.49
CA THR A 116 1.65 11.81 -0.17
C THR A 116 0.38 11.50 0.62
N LEU A 117 -0.76 11.53 -0.07
CA LEU A 117 -2.04 10.98 0.39
C LEU A 117 -2.32 9.70 -0.38
N HIS A 118 -2.33 8.57 0.30
CA HIS A 118 -2.49 7.26 -0.33
C HIS A 118 -3.92 6.90 -0.68
N ASP A 119 -4.89 7.41 0.09
CA ASP A 119 -6.31 7.10 -0.03
C ASP A 119 -7.16 8.20 0.63
N VAL A 120 -8.47 8.06 0.51
CA VAL A 120 -9.48 8.92 1.15
C VAL A 120 -10.30 8.17 2.22
N VAL A 121 -9.85 7.02 2.66
CA VAL A 121 -10.53 6.11 3.62
C VAL A 121 -11.01 6.81 4.88
N ALA A 122 -10.28 7.82 5.36
CA ALA A 122 -10.73 8.60 6.53
C ALA A 122 -12.06 9.33 6.30
N TRP A 123 -12.48 9.53 5.05
CA TRP A 123 -13.78 10.16 4.70
C TRP A 123 -14.79 9.13 4.25
N THR A 124 -14.42 8.17 3.42
CA THR A 124 -15.30 7.18 2.79
C THR A 124 -15.63 6.01 3.72
N HIS A 125 -14.66 5.51 4.48
CA HIS A 125 -14.80 4.34 5.37
C HIS A 125 -14.20 4.61 6.76
N PRO A 126 -14.66 5.67 7.48
CA PRO A 126 -14.10 6.05 8.77
C PRO A 126 -14.23 4.94 9.84
N GLU A 127 -15.19 4.04 9.72
CA GLU A 127 -15.38 2.88 10.61
C GLU A 127 -14.22 1.88 10.53
N SER A 128 -13.50 1.82 9.40
CA SER A 128 -12.31 0.97 9.23
C SER A 128 -11.07 1.53 9.94
N LEU A 129 -11.15 2.75 10.43
CA LEU A 129 -10.09 3.42 11.18
C LEU A 129 -10.63 3.81 12.55
N GLY A 130 -9.88 3.65 13.61
CA GLY A 130 -10.30 4.16 14.92
C GLY A 130 -10.50 5.70 14.89
N ALA A 131 -11.47 6.22 15.64
CA ALA A 131 -11.88 7.64 15.63
C ALA A 131 -10.69 8.63 15.77
N ARG A 132 -9.68 8.30 16.60
CA ARG A 132 -8.46 9.10 16.74
C ARG A 132 -7.65 9.18 15.45
N ARG A 133 -7.55 8.06 14.73
CA ARG A 133 -6.82 7.98 13.45
C ARG A 133 -7.54 8.77 12.37
N VAL A 134 -8.87 8.65 12.28
CA VAL A 134 -9.71 9.48 11.39
C VAL A 134 -9.50 10.97 11.65
N ALA A 135 -9.59 11.39 12.93
CA ALA A 135 -9.42 12.78 13.29
C ALA A 135 -8.04 13.33 12.94
N TRP A 136 -6.98 12.52 13.17
CA TRP A 136 -5.60 12.88 12.83
C TRP A 136 -5.42 13.01 11.31
N HIS A 137 -5.87 12.03 10.52
CA HIS A 137 -5.79 12.07 9.05
C HIS A 137 -6.47 13.31 8.47
N LYS A 138 -7.72 13.58 8.90
CA LYS A 138 -8.46 14.77 8.45
C LYS A 138 -7.78 16.07 8.85
N ALA A 139 -7.21 16.14 10.06
CA ALA A 139 -6.48 17.31 10.52
C ALA A 139 -5.19 17.55 9.71
N MET A 140 -4.41 16.49 9.45
CA MET A 140 -3.18 16.59 8.67
C MET A 140 -3.46 16.90 7.19
N ALA A 141 -4.50 16.33 6.60
CA ALA A 141 -4.88 16.63 5.23
C ALA A 141 -5.32 18.10 5.06
N ARG A 142 -6.07 18.67 6.02
CA ARG A 142 -6.37 20.12 6.03
C ARG A 142 -5.14 20.98 6.23
N ARG A 143 -4.13 20.50 6.96
CA ARG A 143 -2.85 21.20 7.05
C ARG A 143 -2.08 21.11 5.73
N ALA A 144 -2.12 19.96 5.05
CA ALA A 144 -1.53 19.81 3.72
C ALA A 144 -2.20 20.76 2.70
N GLU A 145 -3.53 20.86 2.71
CA GLU A 145 -4.28 21.82 1.91
C GLU A 145 -3.76 23.25 2.09
N LYS A 146 -3.43 23.63 3.31
CA LYS A 146 -3.00 24.99 3.65
C LYS A 146 -1.50 25.25 3.44
N TYR A 147 -0.64 24.26 3.65
CA TYR A 147 0.78 24.48 3.79
C TYR A 147 1.68 23.64 2.89
N ALA A 148 1.18 22.57 2.26
CA ALA A 148 1.99 21.80 1.33
C ALA A 148 2.12 22.53 -0.01
N ASP A 149 3.29 22.47 -0.63
CA ASP A 149 3.55 23.00 -1.96
C ASP A 149 3.09 22.05 -3.05
N ALA A 150 3.12 20.75 -2.78
CA ALA A 150 2.56 19.73 -3.63
C ALA A 150 1.95 18.57 -2.85
N ILE A 151 0.94 17.96 -3.45
CA ILE A 151 0.26 16.76 -2.95
C ILE A 151 0.48 15.65 -3.96
N VAL A 152 1.12 14.58 -3.52
CA VAL A 152 1.26 13.35 -4.31
C VAL A 152 0.11 12.42 -3.97
N VAL A 153 -0.52 11.87 -4.99
CA VAL A 153 -1.53 10.81 -4.86
C VAL A 153 -1.18 9.66 -5.79
N PRO A 154 -1.54 8.41 -5.45
CA PRO A 154 -1.08 7.25 -6.22
C PRO A 154 -1.82 7.06 -7.55
N THR A 155 -3.06 7.57 -7.70
CA THR A 155 -3.93 7.41 -8.88
C THR A 155 -4.72 8.68 -9.16
N HIS A 156 -5.21 8.81 -10.40
CA HIS A 156 -6.16 9.87 -10.77
C HIS A 156 -7.50 9.68 -10.04
N ALA A 157 -7.88 8.43 -9.75
CA ALA A 157 -9.05 8.12 -8.95
C ALA A 157 -8.97 8.74 -7.55
N VAL A 158 -7.83 8.57 -6.86
CA VAL A 158 -7.62 9.24 -5.55
C VAL A 158 -7.59 10.75 -5.69
N ALA A 159 -7.00 11.30 -6.76
CA ALA A 159 -7.02 12.74 -7.02
C ALA A 159 -8.46 13.27 -7.14
N ALA A 160 -9.31 12.59 -7.92
CA ALA A 160 -10.72 12.94 -8.09
C ALA A 160 -11.51 12.86 -6.78
N GLN A 161 -11.40 11.73 -6.06
CA GLN A 161 -12.07 11.55 -4.77
C GLN A 161 -11.61 12.58 -3.72
N LEU A 162 -10.32 12.88 -3.69
CA LEU A 162 -9.77 13.86 -2.75
C LEU A 162 -10.32 15.26 -3.02
N GLY A 163 -10.56 15.61 -4.29
CA GLY A 163 -11.17 16.86 -4.71
C GLY A 163 -12.62 17.07 -4.22
N GLU A 164 -13.31 16.00 -3.79
CA GLU A 164 -14.64 16.10 -3.18
C GLU A 164 -14.58 16.61 -1.72
N PHE A 165 -13.43 16.48 -1.06
CA PHE A 165 -13.27 16.80 0.36
C PHE A 165 -12.36 18.01 0.62
N LEU A 166 -11.38 18.28 -0.25
CA LEU A 166 -10.34 19.27 -0.07
C LEU A 166 -9.97 19.91 -1.41
N ASP A 167 -9.64 21.20 -1.39
CA ASP A 167 -9.21 21.95 -2.57
C ASP A 167 -7.70 22.18 -2.57
N PHE A 168 -7.00 21.43 -3.37
CA PHE A 168 -5.55 21.59 -3.56
C PHE A 168 -5.18 22.39 -4.82
N GLY A 169 -6.15 22.79 -5.61
CA GLY A 169 -5.91 23.48 -6.88
C GLY A 169 -5.01 22.64 -7.83
N ASP A 170 -4.02 23.29 -8.42
CA ASP A 170 -3.07 22.68 -9.35
C ASP A 170 -1.87 21.97 -8.67
N ARG A 171 -1.88 21.83 -7.34
CA ARG A 171 -0.79 21.22 -6.56
C ARG A 171 -0.80 19.70 -6.56
N VAL A 172 -1.83 19.05 -7.07
CA VAL A 172 -1.91 17.58 -7.10
C VAL A 172 -1.01 16.99 -8.18
N ARG A 173 -0.25 15.96 -7.83
CA ARG A 173 0.57 15.17 -8.76
C ARG A 173 0.29 13.70 -8.59
N VAL A 174 0.07 12.99 -9.69
CA VAL A 174 -0.18 11.55 -9.67
C VAL A 174 1.14 10.81 -9.85
N ILE A 175 1.59 10.18 -8.76
CA ILE A 175 2.83 9.39 -8.70
C ILE A 175 2.53 8.08 -7.95
N GLY A 176 2.33 7.00 -8.69
CA GLY A 176 2.01 5.70 -8.14
C GLY A 176 3.22 4.96 -7.57
N GLY A 177 2.97 3.75 -7.08
CA GLY A 177 4.00 2.81 -6.67
C GLY A 177 4.29 1.77 -7.76
N ALA A 178 5.11 0.78 -7.42
CA ALA A 178 5.40 -0.39 -8.26
C ALA A 178 5.67 -1.62 -7.37
N VAL A 179 5.89 -2.76 -7.97
CA VAL A 179 6.34 -3.96 -7.27
C VAL A 179 7.76 -3.75 -6.73
N SER A 180 8.01 -4.23 -5.51
CA SER A 180 9.35 -4.17 -4.92
C SER A 180 10.34 -5.02 -5.74
N PRO A 181 11.54 -4.52 -6.07
CA PRO A 181 12.57 -5.31 -6.73
C PRO A 181 13.10 -6.46 -5.86
N HIS A 182 12.78 -6.47 -4.57
CA HIS A 182 13.11 -7.54 -3.63
C HIS A 182 12.09 -8.67 -3.63
N LEU A 183 10.90 -8.45 -4.19
CA LEU A 183 9.85 -9.47 -4.33
C LEU A 183 10.22 -10.41 -5.48
N ARG A 184 11.08 -11.39 -5.20
CA ARG A 184 11.62 -12.37 -6.17
C ARG A 184 11.53 -13.77 -5.62
N LEU A 185 11.26 -14.74 -6.49
CA LEU A 185 11.30 -16.15 -6.11
C LEU A 185 12.71 -16.54 -5.67
N PRO A 186 12.87 -17.09 -4.45
CA PRO A 186 14.15 -17.61 -3.99
C PRO A 186 14.45 -18.96 -4.65
N ASP A 187 15.73 -19.32 -4.78
CA ASP A 187 16.17 -20.60 -5.36
C ASP A 187 15.58 -21.82 -4.62
N TYR A 188 15.26 -21.66 -3.33
CA TYR A 188 14.67 -22.70 -2.47
C TYR A 188 13.15 -22.49 -2.25
N ALA A 189 12.43 -22.00 -3.24
CA ALA A 189 10.99 -21.72 -3.16
C ALA A 189 10.15 -22.96 -2.78
N ALA A 190 10.53 -24.17 -3.24
CA ALA A 190 9.84 -25.40 -2.88
C ALA A 190 9.93 -25.72 -1.38
N ALA A 191 11.11 -25.61 -0.80
CA ALA A 191 11.33 -25.83 0.64
C ALA A 191 10.59 -24.79 1.51
N ARG A 192 10.49 -23.53 1.04
CA ARG A 192 9.68 -22.52 1.72
C ARG A 192 8.18 -22.83 1.68
N ALA A 193 7.68 -23.27 0.52
CA ALA A 193 6.29 -23.69 0.39
C ALA A 193 5.95 -24.82 1.37
N GLU A 194 6.83 -25.80 1.50
CA GLU A 194 6.71 -26.90 2.47
C GLU A 194 6.74 -26.37 3.91
N ALA A 195 7.69 -25.51 4.26
CA ALA A 195 7.81 -24.91 5.60
C ALA A 195 6.58 -24.07 5.99
N LEU A 196 5.96 -23.39 5.02
CA LEU A 196 4.70 -22.65 5.20
C LEU A 196 3.47 -23.58 5.20
N GLY A 197 3.65 -24.86 4.90
CA GLY A 197 2.57 -25.82 4.77
C GLY A 197 1.55 -25.39 3.70
N LEU A 198 2.00 -24.87 2.56
CA LEU A 198 1.10 -24.42 1.51
C LEU A 198 0.38 -25.61 0.87
N PRO A 199 -0.95 -25.53 0.67
CA PRO A 199 -1.68 -26.51 -0.12
C PRO A 199 -1.16 -26.53 -1.56
N GLU A 200 -1.42 -27.61 -2.27
CA GLU A 200 -1.06 -27.74 -3.69
C GLU A 200 -1.77 -26.67 -4.54
N LYS A 201 -3.05 -26.45 -4.24
CA LYS A 201 -3.91 -25.44 -4.86
C LYS A 201 -4.63 -24.63 -3.81
N TYR A 202 -4.68 -23.32 -3.97
CA TYR A 202 -5.37 -22.43 -3.04
C TYR A 202 -5.75 -21.11 -3.66
N LEU A 203 -6.75 -20.48 -3.09
CA LEU A 203 -7.09 -19.08 -3.28
C LEU A 203 -6.30 -18.22 -2.30
N LEU A 204 -6.01 -17.01 -2.71
CA LEU A 204 -5.29 -16.05 -1.87
C LEU A 204 -6.12 -14.79 -1.70
N THR A 205 -6.10 -14.20 -0.51
CA THR A 205 -6.50 -12.81 -0.26
C THR A 205 -5.48 -12.13 0.61
N MET A 206 -5.37 -10.79 0.50
CA MET A 206 -4.38 -10.01 1.22
C MET A 206 -5.02 -8.79 1.87
N GLY A 207 -4.77 -8.59 3.14
CA GLY A 207 -5.26 -7.47 3.94
C GLY A 207 -5.72 -7.90 5.31
N GLY A 208 -5.94 -6.93 6.21
CA GLY A 208 -6.52 -7.17 7.53
C GLY A 208 -8.02 -7.47 7.46
N LEU A 209 -8.64 -7.65 8.63
CA LEU A 209 -10.07 -7.95 8.76
C LEU A 209 -10.97 -6.71 8.83
N GLU A 210 -10.41 -5.52 8.56
CA GLU A 210 -11.21 -4.30 8.51
C GLU A 210 -12.30 -4.41 7.43
N SER A 211 -13.50 -3.90 7.72
CA SER A 211 -14.67 -4.04 6.86
C SER A 211 -14.43 -3.65 5.41
N ARG A 212 -13.68 -2.56 5.18
CA ARG A 212 -13.34 -2.10 3.83
C ARG A 212 -12.47 -3.06 3.02
N ARG A 213 -11.73 -3.97 3.67
CA ARG A 213 -10.88 -4.96 2.99
C ARG A 213 -11.69 -6.09 2.37
N GLY A 214 -12.91 -6.30 2.84
CA GLY A 214 -13.87 -7.21 2.23
C GLY A 214 -13.56 -8.70 2.39
N VAL A 215 -12.67 -9.08 3.30
CA VAL A 215 -12.34 -10.51 3.55
C VAL A 215 -13.59 -11.31 3.91
N ASN A 216 -14.53 -10.71 4.66
CA ASN A 216 -15.82 -11.32 4.97
C ASN A 216 -16.60 -11.73 3.71
N PHE A 217 -16.61 -10.90 2.65
CA PHE A 217 -17.31 -11.24 1.41
C PHE A 217 -16.66 -12.40 0.65
N VAL A 218 -15.35 -12.58 0.79
CA VAL A 218 -14.68 -13.78 0.21
C VAL A 218 -15.06 -15.01 1.01
N VAL A 219 -15.09 -14.94 2.34
CA VAL A 219 -15.52 -16.05 3.20
C VAL A 219 -16.97 -16.43 2.89
N ASP A 220 -17.87 -15.45 2.79
CA ASP A 220 -19.28 -15.68 2.42
C ASP A 220 -19.41 -16.24 1.00
N ALA A 221 -18.58 -15.81 0.06
CA ALA A 221 -18.53 -16.35 -1.30
C ALA A 221 -18.13 -17.83 -1.30
N LEU A 222 -17.17 -18.22 -0.47
CA LEU A 222 -16.73 -19.63 -0.37
C LEU A 222 -17.74 -20.56 0.31
N ALA A 223 -18.70 -20.02 1.02
CA ALA A 223 -19.79 -20.77 1.65
C ALA A 223 -20.94 -21.12 0.67
N ARG A 224 -20.87 -20.62 -0.57
CA ARG A 224 -21.90 -20.90 -1.58
C ARG A 224 -21.64 -22.24 -2.29
N ASP A 225 -22.71 -22.91 -2.68
CA ASP A 225 -22.67 -24.25 -3.31
C ASP A 225 -21.90 -24.27 -4.65
N ASP A 226 -21.87 -23.15 -5.36
CA ASP A 226 -21.19 -22.97 -6.65
C ASP A 226 -19.72 -22.53 -6.52
N SER A 227 -19.21 -22.37 -5.31
CA SER A 227 -17.83 -21.99 -5.06
C SER A 227 -16.87 -23.18 -5.20
N PRO A 228 -15.65 -22.98 -5.76
CA PRO A 228 -14.69 -24.06 -5.90
C PRO A 228 -14.23 -24.58 -4.55
N ASP A 229 -14.02 -25.90 -4.43
CA ASP A 229 -13.53 -26.53 -3.21
C ASP A 229 -12.01 -26.35 -3.05
N LEU A 230 -11.58 -25.11 -2.87
CA LEU A 230 -10.19 -24.71 -2.64
C LEU A 230 -10.03 -23.97 -1.30
N PRO A 231 -8.97 -24.25 -0.53
CA PRO A 231 -8.70 -23.49 0.68
C PRO A 231 -8.35 -22.03 0.34
N LEU A 232 -8.73 -21.10 1.24
CA LEU A 232 -8.34 -19.70 1.18
C LEU A 232 -7.19 -19.44 2.15
N LEU A 233 -6.10 -18.87 1.64
CA LEU A 233 -5.04 -18.31 2.46
C LEU A 233 -5.24 -16.80 2.60
N VAL A 234 -5.11 -16.29 3.82
CA VAL A 234 -5.25 -14.87 4.14
C VAL A 234 -3.91 -14.34 4.64
N VAL A 235 -3.28 -13.44 3.87
CA VAL A 235 -2.05 -12.76 4.25
C VAL A 235 -2.40 -11.43 4.94
N GLY A 236 -1.83 -11.18 6.11
CA GLY A 236 -1.99 -9.92 6.83
C GLY A 236 -2.53 -10.06 8.24
N PRO A 237 -3.62 -10.82 8.51
CA PRO A 237 -4.07 -11.05 9.87
C PRO A 237 -2.99 -11.74 10.70
N ASP A 238 -2.76 -11.22 11.89
CA ASP A 238 -1.82 -11.78 12.85
C ASP A 238 -2.54 -12.67 13.90
N GLU A 239 -1.80 -13.11 14.91
CA GLU A 239 -2.36 -13.95 15.97
C GLU A 239 -3.51 -13.26 16.73
N SER A 240 -3.52 -11.93 16.81
CA SER A 240 -4.61 -11.18 17.47
C SER A 240 -5.91 -11.20 16.68
N ASP A 241 -5.84 -11.42 15.37
CA ASP A 241 -6.98 -11.50 14.47
C ASP A 241 -7.53 -12.93 14.31
N ALA A 242 -6.81 -13.94 14.78
CA ALA A 242 -7.13 -15.35 14.58
C ALA A 242 -8.52 -15.74 15.10
N GLU A 243 -8.90 -15.23 16.28
CA GLU A 243 -10.23 -15.48 16.85
C GLU A 243 -11.34 -14.86 15.99
N SER A 244 -11.12 -13.63 15.52
CA SER A 244 -12.07 -12.91 14.66
C SER A 244 -12.25 -13.62 13.32
N LEU A 245 -11.17 -14.10 12.71
CA LEU A 245 -11.24 -14.86 11.47
C LEU A 245 -11.96 -16.20 11.67
N SER A 246 -11.65 -16.92 12.77
CA SER A 246 -12.31 -18.17 13.09
C SER A 246 -13.81 -17.99 13.33
N ALA A 247 -14.20 -16.92 14.01
CA ALA A 247 -15.62 -16.58 14.19
C ALA A 247 -16.33 -16.27 12.86
N LEU A 248 -15.66 -15.56 11.95
CA LEU A 248 -16.17 -15.27 10.62
C LEU A 248 -16.39 -16.57 9.81
N VAL A 249 -15.42 -17.47 9.80
CA VAL A 249 -15.50 -18.78 9.11
C VAL A 249 -16.64 -19.63 9.66
N ALA A 250 -16.76 -19.71 11.00
CA ALA A 250 -17.82 -20.46 11.65
C ALA A 250 -19.21 -19.85 11.36
N ALA A 251 -19.35 -18.53 11.35
CA ALA A 251 -20.59 -17.85 11.02
C ALA A 251 -21.06 -18.13 9.59
N ALA A 252 -20.12 -18.29 8.66
CA ALA A 252 -20.38 -18.67 7.26
C ALA A 252 -20.68 -20.18 7.10
N GLY A 253 -20.58 -20.99 8.16
CA GLY A 253 -20.83 -22.44 8.11
C GLY A 253 -19.72 -23.24 7.42
N LEU A 254 -18.53 -22.65 7.24
CA LEU A 254 -17.39 -23.31 6.60
C LEU A 254 -16.60 -24.19 7.60
N PRO A 255 -15.96 -25.28 7.12
CA PRO A 255 -14.99 -26.03 7.91
C PRO A 255 -13.83 -25.12 8.38
N ALA A 256 -13.29 -25.37 9.58
CA ALA A 256 -12.25 -24.54 10.19
C ALA A 256 -10.94 -24.47 9.38
N ASP A 257 -10.65 -25.51 8.60
CA ASP A 257 -9.47 -25.61 7.73
C ASP A 257 -9.68 -24.99 6.34
N ARG A 258 -10.88 -24.53 6.03
CA ARG A 258 -11.23 -23.91 4.75
C ARG A 258 -10.57 -22.56 4.55
N VAL A 259 -10.36 -21.80 5.62
CA VAL A 259 -9.73 -20.48 5.59
C VAL A 259 -8.62 -20.43 6.62
N ARG A 260 -7.42 -20.08 6.19
CA ARG A 260 -6.23 -20.04 7.04
C ARG A 260 -5.51 -18.71 6.95
N ALA A 261 -5.35 -18.01 8.07
CA ALA A 261 -4.41 -16.88 8.17
C ALA A 261 -2.98 -17.40 8.15
N ILE A 262 -2.12 -16.75 7.40
CA ILE A 262 -0.68 -17.05 7.32
C ILE A 262 0.19 -15.87 7.78
N GLY A 263 -0.45 -14.87 8.39
CA GLY A 263 0.23 -13.73 9.00
C GLY A 263 0.93 -12.81 8.02
N ASN A 264 1.85 -12.01 8.56
CA ASN A 264 2.73 -11.16 7.76
C ASN A 264 3.93 -11.97 7.27
N LEU A 265 4.23 -11.88 6.00
CA LEU A 265 5.26 -12.67 5.34
C LEU A 265 6.49 -11.82 5.01
N SER A 266 7.65 -12.45 4.97
CA SER A 266 8.84 -11.88 4.32
C SER A 266 8.62 -11.78 2.80
N ASP A 267 9.35 -10.90 2.11
CA ASP A 267 9.25 -10.81 0.64
C ASP A 267 9.53 -12.14 -0.05
N ALA A 268 10.45 -12.95 0.48
CA ALA A 268 10.75 -14.27 -0.03
C ALA A 268 9.60 -15.26 0.16
N ASP A 269 8.89 -15.21 1.29
CA ASP A 269 7.72 -16.08 1.54
C ASP A 269 6.51 -15.58 0.74
N LEU A 270 6.30 -14.26 0.70
CA LEU A 270 5.24 -13.64 -0.08
C LEU A 270 5.36 -13.98 -1.56
N SER A 271 6.59 -13.93 -2.12
CA SER A 271 6.82 -14.29 -3.52
C SER A 271 6.44 -15.75 -3.82
N VAL A 272 6.73 -16.67 -2.88
CA VAL A 272 6.33 -18.09 -3.02
C VAL A 272 4.82 -18.24 -2.93
N VAL A 273 4.17 -17.54 -1.99
CA VAL A 273 2.71 -17.60 -1.83
C VAL A 273 1.99 -17.02 -3.04
N LEU A 274 2.43 -15.88 -3.56
CA LEU A 274 1.84 -15.27 -4.75
C LEU A 274 2.02 -16.15 -5.98
N SER A 275 3.23 -16.62 -6.25
CA SER A 275 3.54 -17.39 -7.46
C SER A 275 2.86 -18.76 -7.57
N ARG A 276 2.34 -19.29 -6.46
CA ARG A 276 1.67 -20.59 -6.39
C ARG A 276 0.16 -20.52 -6.21
N ALA A 277 -0.39 -19.33 -5.98
CA ALA A 277 -1.82 -19.14 -5.84
C ALA A 277 -2.53 -19.39 -7.17
N GLU A 278 -3.64 -20.14 -7.16
CA GLU A 278 -4.51 -20.29 -8.33
C GLU A 278 -5.17 -18.96 -8.71
N LEU A 279 -5.45 -18.11 -7.72
CA LEU A 279 -6.14 -16.85 -7.88
C LEU A 279 -5.93 -15.95 -6.66
N LEU A 280 -5.60 -14.66 -6.88
CA LEU A 280 -5.77 -13.63 -5.87
C LEU A 280 -7.19 -13.05 -5.94
N VAL A 281 -7.92 -13.09 -4.84
CA VAL A 281 -9.21 -12.40 -4.68
C VAL A 281 -8.98 -11.15 -3.85
N PHE A 282 -9.20 -9.96 -4.43
CA PHE A 282 -8.94 -8.68 -3.77
C PHE A 282 -10.22 -7.81 -3.72
N PRO A 283 -11.11 -8.08 -2.75
CA PRO A 283 -12.48 -7.58 -2.71
C PRO A 283 -12.61 -6.19 -2.05
N SER A 284 -11.52 -5.45 -1.93
CA SER A 284 -11.47 -4.19 -1.18
C SER A 284 -12.52 -3.19 -1.67
N LEU A 285 -13.32 -2.63 -0.75
CA LEU A 285 -14.40 -1.67 -1.08
C LEU A 285 -13.86 -0.29 -1.43
N ASP A 286 -12.68 0.03 -0.94
CA ASP A 286 -11.97 1.29 -1.23
C ASP A 286 -10.46 1.06 -1.18
N GLU A 287 -9.77 1.45 -2.23
CA GLU A 287 -8.33 1.27 -2.38
C GLU A 287 -7.71 2.40 -3.19
N GLY A 288 -6.64 2.97 -2.68
CA GLY A 288 -5.98 4.06 -3.40
C GLY A 288 -5.07 3.60 -4.54
N PHE A 289 -4.45 2.39 -4.43
CA PHE A 289 -3.54 1.89 -5.45
C PHE A 289 -3.61 0.36 -5.63
N GLY A 290 -3.56 -0.42 -4.54
CA GLY A 290 -3.62 -1.88 -4.65
C GLY A 290 -2.28 -2.53 -4.98
N LEU A 291 -1.21 -2.22 -4.23
CA LEU A 291 0.08 -2.92 -4.37
C LEU A 291 -0.05 -4.44 -4.41
N PRO A 292 -0.88 -5.11 -3.57
CA PRO A 292 -1.04 -6.56 -3.63
C PRO A 292 -1.49 -7.10 -4.98
N VAL A 293 -2.30 -6.32 -5.72
CA VAL A 293 -2.74 -6.70 -7.06
C VAL A 293 -1.57 -6.67 -8.05
N LEU A 294 -0.75 -5.63 -8.02
CA LEU A 294 0.46 -5.56 -8.86
C LEU A 294 1.48 -6.64 -8.48
N GLU A 295 1.60 -6.95 -7.19
CA GLU A 295 2.47 -8.03 -6.70
C GLU A 295 2.01 -9.40 -7.23
N ALA A 296 0.70 -9.68 -7.25
CA ALA A 296 0.15 -10.88 -7.87
C ALA A 296 0.38 -10.90 -9.40
N PHE A 297 0.12 -9.81 -10.07
CA PHE A 297 0.38 -9.65 -11.50
C PHE A 297 1.84 -9.92 -11.87
N HIS A 298 2.79 -9.47 -11.05
CA HIS A 298 4.22 -9.70 -11.26
C HIS A 298 4.60 -11.19 -11.34
N PHE A 299 3.82 -12.07 -10.70
CA PHE A 299 4.03 -13.52 -10.73
C PHE A 299 3.08 -14.25 -11.71
N GLY A 300 2.36 -13.51 -12.54
CA GLY A 300 1.38 -14.10 -13.45
C GLY A 300 0.16 -14.70 -12.74
N THR A 301 -0.05 -14.39 -11.46
CA THR A 301 -1.20 -14.87 -10.70
C THR A 301 -2.45 -14.13 -11.17
N PRO A 302 -3.50 -14.85 -11.63
CA PRO A 302 -4.76 -14.22 -11.98
C PRO A 302 -5.35 -13.45 -10.82
N VAL A 303 -6.08 -12.37 -11.11
CA VAL A 303 -6.70 -11.54 -10.07
C VAL A 303 -8.18 -11.33 -10.36
N VAL A 304 -9.01 -11.56 -9.33
CA VAL A 304 -10.39 -11.08 -9.22
C VAL A 304 -10.40 -9.93 -8.22
N HIS A 305 -10.93 -8.78 -8.61
CA HIS A 305 -10.93 -7.60 -7.74
C HIS A 305 -12.22 -6.80 -7.85
N SER A 306 -12.49 -5.95 -6.87
CA SER A 306 -13.64 -5.04 -6.88
C SER A 306 -13.49 -3.95 -7.95
N ASP A 307 -14.58 -3.25 -8.21
CA ASP A 307 -14.62 -2.06 -9.06
C ASP A 307 -14.24 -0.76 -8.31
N ALA A 308 -13.55 -0.85 -7.15
CA ALA A 308 -13.00 0.32 -6.48
C ALA A 308 -12.15 1.14 -7.48
N PRO A 309 -12.40 2.46 -7.61
CA PRO A 309 -11.83 3.25 -8.72
C PRO A 309 -10.30 3.20 -8.83
N GLY A 310 -9.60 3.18 -7.68
CA GLY A 310 -8.13 3.04 -7.67
C GLY A 310 -7.66 1.69 -8.22
N LEU A 311 -8.38 0.60 -7.94
CA LEU A 311 -8.07 -0.73 -8.49
C LEU A 311 -8.34 -0.80 -9.98
N VAL A 312 -9.46 -0.27 -10.45
CA VAL A 312 -9.79 -0.24 -11.88
C VAL A 312 -8.72 0.52 -12.67
N GLU A 313 -8.25 1.67 -12.16
CA GLU A 313 -7.17 2.43 -12.79
C GLU A 313 -5.85 1.65 -12.82
N VAL A 314 -5.47 1.05 -11.69
CA VAL A 314 -4.19 0.33 -11.57
C VAL A 314 -4.19 -0.94 -12.41
N THR A 315 -5.27 -1.72 -12.40
CA THR A 315 -5.36 -2.97 -13.16
C THR A 315 -5.48 -2.74 -14.66
N GLY A 316 -6.12 -1.64 -15.09
CA GLY A 316 -6.26 -1.30 -16.51
C GLY A 316 -6.91 -2.42 -17.34
N GLY A 317 -7.77 -3.24 -16.73
CA GLY A 317 -8.47 -4.34 -17.36
C GLY A 317 -7.70 -5.69 -17.38
N ALA A 318 -6.54 -5.78 -16.75
CA ALA A 318 -5.76 -7.02 -16.67
C ALA A 318 -6.32 -8.04 -15.66
N GLY A 319 -7.19 -7.59 -14.71
CA GLY A 319 -7.91 -8.47 -13.79
C GLY A 319 -9.38 -8.65 -14.16
N LEU A 320 -10.05 -9.59 -13.51
CA LEU A 320 -11.50 -9.75 -13.60
C LEU A 320 -12.17 -8.86 -12.56
N VAL A 321 -12.89 -7.84 -13.02
CA VAL A 321 -13.59 -6.88 -12.16
C VAL A 321 -14.91 -7.46 -11.68
N VAL A 322 -15.21 -7.26 -10.40
CA VAL A 322 -16.51 -7.57 -9.79
C VAL A 322 -17.10 -6.29 -9.22
N GLU A 323 -18.30 -5.92 -9.67
CA GLU A 323 -19.01 -4.75 -9.16
C GLU A 323 -19.35 -4.92 -7.67
N ILE A 324 -19.01 -3.92 -6.85
CA ILE A 324 -19.41 -3.86 -5.43
C ILE A 324 -20.92 -3.75 -5.35
N GLY A 325 -21.53 -2.84 -6.12
CA GLY A 325 -22.97 -2.63 -6.20
C GLY A 325 -23.65 -2.56 -4.83
N ASP A 326 -24.73 -3.35 -4.64
CA ASP A 326 -25.25 -3.62 -3.31
C ASP A 326 -24.36 -4.65 -2.59
N LEU A 327 -24.09 -4.42 -1.32
CA LEU A 327 -23.23 -5.28 -0.52
C LEU A 327 -23.87 -6.67 -0.25
N ASP A 328 -25.18 -6.76 -0.24
CA ASP A 328 -25.92 -8.01 0.01
C ASP A 328 -25.68 -9.04 -1.11
N GLY A 329 -25.56 -8.60 -2.37
CA GLY A 329 -25.24 -9.44 -3.53
C GLY A 329 -23.75 -9.58 -3.84
N TYR A 330 -22.88 -8.87 -3.12
CA TYR A 330 -21.46 -8.84 -3.48
C TYR A 330 -20.75 -10.19 -3.35
N ALA A 331 -21.02 -10.95 -2.29
CA ALA A 331 -20.48 -12.29 -2.10
C ALA A 331 -20.89 -13.27 -3.22
N GLU A 332 -22.12 -13.12 -3.74
CA GLU A 332 -22.59 -13.93 -4.88
C GLU A 332 -21.81 -13.61 -6.17
N ARG A 333 -21.64 -12.32 -6.44
CA ARG A 333 -20.85 -11.90 -7.61
C ARG A 333 -19.40 -12.34 -7.52
N LEU A 334 -18.80 -12.29 -6.30
CA LEU A 334 -17.46 -12.82 -6.06
C LEU A 334 -17.37 -14.32 -6.28
N ALA A 335 -18.31 -15.12 -5.77
CA ALA A 335 -18.35 -16.57 -5.96
C ALA A 335 -18.40 -16.93 -7.45
N ALA A 336 -19.29 -16.30 -8.21
CA ALA A 336 -19.38 -16.50 -9.65
C ALA A 336 -18.09 -16.16 -10.40
N ALA A 337 -17.42 -15.04 -10.03
CA ALA A 337 -16.15 -14.64 -10.62
C ALA A 337 -15.00 -15.61 -10.27
N ILE A 338 -14.92 -16.03 -9.01
CA ILE A 338 -13.93 -17.01 -8.53
C ILE A 338 -14.12 -18.34 -9.30
N SER A 339 -15.34 -18.88 -9.33
CA SER A 339 -15.64 -20.12 -10.01
C SER A 339 -15.32 -20.06 -11.49
N ARG A 340 -15.62 -18.95 -12.14
CA ARG A 340 -15.32 -18.72 -13.55
C ARG A 340 -13.81 -18.79 -13.84
N VAL A 341 -12.97 -18.12 -13.03
CA VAL A 341 -11.52 -18.12 -13.26
C VAL A 341 -10.90 -19.47 -12.93
N VAL A 342 -11.33 -20.12 -11.83
CA VAL A 342 -10.78 -21.42 -11.41
C VAL A 342 -11.17 -22.55 -12.38
N SER A 343 -12.37 -22.50 -12.98
CA SER A 343 -12.84 -23.54 -13.90
C SER A 343 -12.40 -23.35 -15.36
N ASP A 344 -11.90 -22.16 -15.73
CA ASP A 344 -11.47 -21.81 -17.08
C ASP A 344 -9.96 -21.52 -17.10
N ALA A 345 -9.16 -22.56 -17.39
CA ALA A 345 -7.70 -22.47 -17.46
C ALA A 345 -7.20 -21.49 -18.56
N GLU A 346 -7.95 -21.32 -19.65
CA GLU A 346 -7.60 -20.37 -20.71
C GLU A 346 -7.81 -18.95 -20.24
N LEU A 347 -8.92 -18.66 -19.54
CA LEU A 347 -9.17 -17.37 -18.90
C LEU A 347 -8.10 -17.07 -17.86
N ALA A 348 -7.80 -18.02 -16.96
CA ALA A 348 -6.79 -17.85 -15.93
C ALA A 348 -5.41 -17.52 -16.53
N SER A 349 -4.97 -18.28 -17.54
CA SER A 349 -3.70 -18.05 -18.23
C SER A 349 -3.65 -16.68 -18.92
N ARG A 350 -4.75 -16.28 -19.56
CA ARG A 350 -4.85 -14.96 -20.21
C ARG A 350 -4.77 -13.82 -19.19
N LEU A 351 -5.50 -13.91 -18.07
CA LEU A 351 -5.45 -12.91 -17.00
C LEU A 351 -4.05 -12.84 -16.39
N GLY A 352 -3.37 -13.97 -16.19
CA GLY A 352 -2.00 -14.01 -15.70
C GLY A 352 -1.04 -13.24 -16.62
N THR A 353 -1.05 -13.54 -17.93
CA THR A 353 -0.20 -12.86 -18.92
C THR A 353 -0.50 -11.36 -19.01
N GLN A 354 -1.79 -10.98 -19.03
CA GLN A 354 -2.18 -9.56 -19.03
C GLN A 354 -1.74 -8.85 -17.75
N GLY A 355 -1.77 -9.55 -16.61
CA GLY A 355 -1.28 -9.06 -15.34
C GLY A 355 0.22 -8.78 -15.36
N GLU A 356 1.04 -9.74 -15.85
CA GLU A 356 2.49 -9.55 -16.00
C GLU A 356 2.83 -8.33 -16.86
N ASP A 357 2.20 -8.21 -18.03
CA ASP A 357 2.37 -7.07 -18.92
C ASP A 357 2.00 -5.75 -18.20
N ARG A 358 0.90 -5.76 -17.45
CA ARG A 358 0.43 -4.59 -16.70
C ARG A 358 1.38 -4.19 -15.58
N ALA A 359 1.87 -5.14 -14.78
CA ALA A 359 2.83 -4.87 -13.71
C ALA A 359 4.13 -4.26 -14.25
N GLY A 360 4.57 -4.69 -15.45
CA GLY A 360 5.75 -4.16 -16.13
C GLY A 360 5.69 -2.68 -16.50
N LEU A 361 4.49 -2.06 -16.50
CA LEU A 361 4.34 -0.62 -16.78
C LEU A 361 4.63 0.26 -15.56
N PHE A 362 4.75 -0.31 -14.38
CA PHE A 362 5.01 0.43 -13.15
C PHE A 362 6.48 0.29 -12.73
N SER A 363 7.10 1.39 -12.34
CA SER A 363 8.51 1.42 -11.97
C SER A 363 8.77 2.43 -10.86
N TRP A 364 9.44 1.98 -9.80
CA TRP A 364 9.88 2.87 -8.73
C TRP A 364 10.87 3.93 -9.23
N ARG A 365 11.70 3.59 -10.21
CA ARG A 365 12.59 4.55 -10.89
C ARG A 365 11.78 5.70 -11.51
N THR A 366 10.75 5.39 -12.29
CA THR A 366 9.88 6.40 -12.89
C THR A 366 9.15 7.24 -11.83
N SER A 367 8.71 6.62 -10.73
CA SER A 367 8.09 7.35 -9.61
C SER A 367 9.07 8.30 -8.94
N ALA A 368 10.30 7.86 -8.70
CA ALA A 368 11.35 8.69 -8.11
C ALA A 368 11.76 9.85 -9.05
N GLU A 369 11.91 9.60 -10.35
CA GLU A 369 12.20 10.62 -11.35
C GLU A 369 11.08 11.70 -11.40
N LYS A 370 9.81 11.29 -11.30
CA LYS A 370 8.68 12.23 -11.18
C LYS A 370 8.73 13.04 -9.87
N VAL A 371 9.18 12.46 -8.76
CA VAL A 371 9.37 13.20 -7.50
C VAL A 371 10.52 14.21 -7.61
N TRP A 372 11.63 13.83 -8.23
CA TRP A 372 12.71 14.77 -8.52
C TRP A 372 12.25 15.93 -9.41
N GLN A 373 11.51 15.61 -10.48
CA GLN A 373 10.93 16.64 -11.37
C GLN A 373 9.95 17.52 -10.61
N LEU A 374 9.07 16.96 -9.76
CA LEU A 374 8.16 17.72 -8.91
C LEU A 374 8.90 18.77 -8.08
N HIS A 375 9.99 18.39 -7.40
CA HIS A 375 10.78 19.33 -6.60
C HIS A 375 11.58 20.34 -7.44
N ALA A 376 11.89 20.01 -8.68
CA ALA A 376 12.51 20.96 -9.63
C ALA A 376 11.51 21.99 -10.16
N ASP A 377 10.24 21.63 -10.28
CA ASP A 377 9.16 22.50 -10.77
C ASP A 377 8.62 23.46 -9.68
N LEU A 378 8.83 23.15 -8.41
CA LEU A 378 8.44 23.96 -7.26
C LEU A 378 9.41 25.12 -7.01
#